data_15dfcac7dbdd52a037aba2c911451ac9
#
_entry.id   15dfcac7dbdd52a037aba2c911451ac9
#
_cell.length_a   1.000
_cell.length_b   1.000
_cell.length_c   1.000
_cell.angle_alpha   90.00
_cell.angle_beta   90.00
_cell.angle_gamma   90.00
#
_symmetry.space_group_name_H-M   'P 1'
#
loop_
_entity.id
_entity.type
_entity.pdbx_description
1 polymer ?
#
loop_
_entity_poly.entity_id
_entity_poly.type
_entity_poly.pdbx_seq_one_letter_code
_entity_poly.pdbx_strand_id
1 'polypeptide(L)'
;MKRALALAAAISAAAGAFAKDAQHPRFRWPVIGQIDQARDGRGVDIAVPQGEAVHAAADGTVIYASDEIASYGRMIVIRHANDYVTTYAHLSDMAVTPGVAVKRGQIIGKTGKTGDARRPELHFELRRGETELDPIGFLKPR
;
A
#
# COMPACT_ATOMS: atom_id res chain seq x y z
N MET A 1 29.85 -17.63 -5.75
CA MET A 1 28.43 -17.85 -5.93
C MET A 1 27.92 -19.01 -5.08
N LYS A 2 28.45 -20.18 -5.31
CA LYS A 2 27.92 -21.33 -4.61
C LYS A 2 28.19 -21.30 -3.14
N ARG A 3 29.32 -20.73 -2.76
CA ARG A 3 29.63 -20.59 -1.35
C ARG A 3 28.65 -19.68 -0.66
N ALA A 4 28.26 -18.60 -1.34
CA ALA A 4 27.31 -17.68 -0.79
C ALA A 4 25.97 -18.36 -0.59
N LEU A 5 25.60 -19.26 -1.49
CA LEU A 5 24.37 -20.00 -1.35
C LEU A 5 24.37 -20.92 -0.14
N ALA A 6 25.47 -21.63 0.06
CA ALA A 6 25.57 -22.51 1.20
C ALA A 6 25.52 -21.75 2.50
N LEU A 7 26.19 -20.62 2.54
CA LEU A 7 26.19 -19.78 3.72
C LEU A 7 24.80 -19.23 3.99
N ALA A 8 24.13 -18.80 2.91
CA ALA A 8 22.79 -18.28 3.04
C ALA A 8 21.82 -19.32 3.56
N ALA A 9 21.98 -20.56 3.14
CA ALA A 9 21.12 -21.63 3.64
C ALA A 9 21.29 -21.85 5.14
N ALA A 10 22.53 -21.84 5.60
CA ALA A 10 22.78 -22.01 7.03
C ALA A 10 22.20 -20.88 7.85
N ILE A 11 22.35 -19.66 7.36
CA ILE A 11 21.80 -18.49 8.04
C ILE A 11 20.28 -18.53 8.01
N SER A 12 19.73 -18.97 6.90
CA SER A 12 18.30 -19.03 6.71
C SER A 12 17.61 -19.88 7.78
N ALA A 13 18.21 -20.99 8.16
CA ALA A 13 17.62 -21.85 9.17
C ALA A 13 17.55 -21.15 10.52
N ALA A 14 18.60 -20.43 10.88
CA ALA A 14 18.64 -19.76 12.16
C ALA A 14 17.80 -18.49 12.19
N ALA A 15 17.62 -17.88 11.04
CA ALA A 15 16.98 -16.58 10.96
C ALA A 15 15.55 -16.64 10.44
N GLY A 16 14.89 -17.79 10.60
CA GLY A 16 13.54 -17.94 10.08
C GLY A 16 12.59 -16.85 10.52
N ALA A 17 12.63 -16.49 11.79
CA ALA A 17 11.78 -15.44 12.31
C ALA A 17 12.15 -14.06 11.78
N PHE A 18 13.45 -13.78 11.69
CA PHE A 18 13.91 -12.52 11.12
C PHE A 18 13.54 -12.40 9.65
N ALA A 19 13.66 -13.49 8.91
CA ALA A 19 13.33 -13.47 7.48
C ALA A 19 11.87 -13.11 7.29
N LYS A 20 11.00 -13.59 8.17
CA LYS A 20 9.58 -13.26 8.09
C LYS A 20 9.35 -11.77 8.29
N ASP A 21 9.99 -11.17 9.28
CA ASP A 21 9.83 -9.74 9.53
C ASP A 21 10.49 -8.90 8.44
N ALA A 22 11.63 -9.37 7.90
CA ALA A 22 12.34 -8.65 6.86
C ALA A 22 11.69 -8.80 5.49
N GLN A 23 10.78 -9.77 5.33
CA GLN A 23 10.16 -10.02 4.04
C GLN A 23 9.10 -9.01 3.66
N HIS A 24 8.54 -8.29 4.62
CA HIS A 24 7.62 -7.25 4.27
C HIS A 24 8.19 -5.89 4.65
N PRO A 25 7.86 -4.86 3.86
CA PRO A 25 8.29 -3.51 4.17
C PRO A 25 7.70 -3.04 5.50
N ARG A 26 8.32 -2.03 6.08
CA ARG A 26 7.76 -1.36 7.23
C ARG A 26 6.68 -0.43 6.75
N PHE A 27 5.45 -0.91 6.74
CA PHE A 27 4.32 -0.14 6.27
C PHE A 27 3.88 0.88 7.31
N ARG A 28 3.42 2.03 6.84
CA ARG A 28 2.74 3.03 7.66
C ARG A 28 1.36 3.29 7.07
N TRP A 29 0.46 3.78 7.89
CA TRP A 29 -0.86 4.16 7.40
C TRP A 29 -0.73 5.32 6.42
N PRO A 30 -1.41 5.25 5.28
CA PRO A 30 -1.33 6.31 4.26
C PRO A 30 -2.03 7.60 4.68
N VAL A 31 -3.05 7.50 5.54
CA VAL A 31 -3.74 8.61 6.18
C VAL A 31 -4.18 8.15 7.56
N ILE A 32 -4.54 9.09 8.41
CA ILE A 32 -5.07 8.80 9.75
C ILE A 32 -6.55 9.13 9.75
N GLY A 33 -7.38 8.16 10.09
CA GLY A 33 -8.82 8.33 10.14
C GLY A 33 -9.47 7.07 10.68
N GLN A 34 -10.80 7.06 10.73
CA GLN A 34 -11.53 5.89 11.18
C GLN A 34 -11.46 4.80 10.10
N ILE A 35 -11.05 3.61 10.51
CA ILE A 35 -10.90 2.48 9.60
C ILE A 35 -12.14 1.62 9.66
N ASP A 36 -12.73 1.38 8.49
CA ASP A 36 -13.87 0.50 8.33
C ASP A 36 -13.53 -0.61 7.35
N GLN A 37 -14.21 -1.74 7.47
CA GLN A 37 -14.10 -2.80 6.49
C GLN A 37 -14.62 -2.26 5.15
N ALA A 38 -13.88 -2.51 4.08
CA ALA A 38 -14.32 -2.05 2.77
C ALA A 38 -15.58 -2.79 2.34
N ARG A 39 -16.46 -2.09 1.63
CA ARG A 39 -17.75 -2.66 1.21
C ARG A 39 -17.59 -3.85 0.29
N ASP A 40 -16.55 -3.86 -0.54
CA ASP A 40 -16.32 -4.97 -1.46
C ASP A 40 -15.50 -6.10 -0.84
N GLY A 41 -15.18 -5.99 0.45
CA GLY A 41 -14.42 -7.01 1.17
C GLY A 41 -12.93 -6.99 0.90
N ARG A 42 -12.43 -5.98 0.17
CA ARG A 42 -11.01 -5.86 -0.15
C ARG A 42 -10.42 -4.67 0.56
N GLY A 43 -9.46 -4.92 1.44
CA GLY A 43 -8.77 -3.85 2.13
C GLY A 43 -9.68 -3.13 3.12
N VAL A 44 -9.42 -1.85 3.29
CA VAL A 44 -10.14 -1.02 4.26
C VAL A 44 -10.48 0.32 3.63
N ASP A 45 -11.54 0.94 4.16
CA ASP A 45 -11.89 2.32 3.83
C ASP A 45 -11.61 3.18 5.05
N ILE A 46 -10.85 4.25 4.84
CA ILE A 46 -10.46 5.15 5.92
C ILE A 46 -11.21 6.46 5.75
N ALA A 47 -12.11 6.75 6.68
CA ALA A 47 -12.91 7.97 6.63
C ALA A 47 -12.03 9.17 6.99
N VAL A 48 -11.93 10.11 6.06
CA VAL A 48 -11.12 11.33 6.24
C VAL A 48 -11.77 12.44 5.43
N PRO A 49 -11.57 13.70 5.82
CA PRO A 49 -12.03 14.81 4.98
C PRO A 49 -11.37 14.78 3.61
N GLN A 50 -12.04 15.35 2.62
CA GLN A 50 -11.49 15.48 1.28
C GLN A 50 -10.31 16.46 1.29
N GLY A 51 -9.27 16.14 0.50
CA GLY A 51 -8.12 17.02 0.36
C GLY A 51 -6.98 16.77 1.32
N GLU A 52 -7.05 15.72 2.12
CA GLU A 52 -5.96 15.35 3.03
C GLU A 52 -4.82 14.69 2.25
N ALA A 53 -3.59 14.96 2.67
CA ALA A 53 -2.43 14.33 2.04
C ALA A 53 -2.45 12.82 2.23
N VAL A 54 -2.18 12.09 1.16
CA VAL A 54 -2.03 10.63 1.18
C VAL A 54 -0.55 10.32 1.04
N HIS A 55 -0.04 9.47 1.93
CA HIS A 55 1.38 9.14 2.00
C HIS A 55 1.62 7.72 1.51
N ALA A 56 2.73 7.51 0.81
CA ALA A 56 3.14 6.17 0.42
C ALA A 56 3.36 5.33 1.67
N ALA A 57 2.78 4.14 1.70
CA ALA A 57 2.86 3.26 2.87
C ALA A 57 4.27 2.74 3.12
N ALA A 58 5.09 2.63 2.08
CA ALA A 58 6.48 2.17 2.16
C ALA A 58 7.21 2.62 0.89
N ASP A 59 8.53 2.43 0.88
CA ASP A 59 9.34 2.67 -0.31
C ASP A 59 8.85 1.78 -1.45
N GLY A 60 8.87 2.29 -2.66
CA GLY A 60 8.46 1.50 -3.81
C GLY A 60 8.50 2.26 -5.11
N THR A 61 7.85 1.70 -6.12
CA THR A 61 7.73 2.29 -7.45
C THR A 61 6.26 2.34 -7.83
N VAL A 62 5.83 3.48 -8.33
CA VAL A 62 4.45 3.64 -8.82
C VAL A 62 4.31 2.83 -10.10
N ILE A 63 3.36 1.90 -10.13
CA ILE A 63 3.10 1.08 -11.32
C ILE A 63 1.79 1.44 -12.00
N TYR A 64 0.96 2.25 -11.36
CA TYR A 64 -0.32 2.69 -11.93
C TYR A 64 -0.73 3.99 -11.27
N ALA A 65 -1.24 4.93 -12.05
CA ALA A 65 -1.82 6.18 -11.55
C ALA A 65 -2.78 6.69 -12.62
N SER A 66 -4.08 6.43 -12.43
CA SER A 66 -5.08 6.72 -13.45
C SER A 66 -6.48 6.63 -12.84
N ASP A 67 -7.49 7.06 -13.60
CA ASP A 67 -8.89 6.94 -13.23
C ASP A 67 -9.66 5.99 -14.15
N GLU A 68 -8.97 5.10 -14.82
CA GLU A 68 -9.59 4.23 -15.83
C GLU A 68 -10.51 3.16 -15.24
N ILE A 69 -10.33 2.81 -13.97
CA ILE A 69 -11.20 1.84 -13.32
C ILE A 69 -12.28 2.62 -12.58
N ALA A 70 -13.50 2.62 -13.15
CA ALA A 70 -14.55 3.53 -12.72
C ALA A 70 -14.88 3.42 -11.23
N SER A 71 -14.95 2.21 -10.69
CA SER A 71 -15.32 2.01 -9.29
C SER A 71 -14.29 2.55 -8.32
N TYR A 72 -13.02 2.56 -8.70
CA TYR A 72 -11.93 3.05 -7.86
C TYR A 72 -11.71 4.56 -8.00
N GLY A 73 -12.16 5.14 -9.10
CA GLY A 73 -11.90 6.54 -9.39
C GLY A 73 -10.42 6.78 -9.63
N ARG A 74 -9.88 7.87 -9.11
CA ARG A 74 -8.46 8.15 -9.20
C ARG A 74 -7.73 7.23 -8.25
N MET A 75 -6.79 6.45 -8.79
CA MET A 75 -6.14 5.37 -8.07
C MET A 75 -4.65 5.35 -8.35
N ILE A 76 -3.87 5.09 -7.31
CA ILE A 76 -2.43 4.89 -7.40
C ILE A 76 -2.14 3.48 -6.90
N VAL A 77 -1.24 2.76 -7.58
CA VAL A 77 -0.77 1.45 -7.15
C VAL A 77 0.75 1.52 -7.06
N ILE A 78 1.29 1.09 -5.94
CA ILE A 78 2.74 1.09 -5.68
C ILE A 78 3.19 -0.35 -5.44
N ARG A 79 4.27 -0.73 -6.11
CA ARG A 79 4.92 -2.01 -5.86
C ARG A 79 6.12 -1.80 -4.95
N HIS A 80 6.19 -2.60 -3.91
CA HIS A 80 7.24 -2.58 -2.90
C HIS A 80 8.12 -3.81 -3.02
N ALA A 81 9.11 -3.91 -2.15
CA ALA A 81 9.98 -5.07 -2.10
C ALA A 81 9.17 -6.34 -1.84
N ASN A 82 9.69 -7.47 -2.37
CA ASN A 82 9.12 -8.81 -2.15
C ASN A 82 7.68 -8.95 -2.61
N ASP A 83 7.34 -8.25 -3.72
CA ASP A 83 6.04 -8.33 -4.39
C ASP A 83 4.87 -7.80 -3.57
N TYR A 84 5.12 -7.05 -2.53
CA TYR A 84 4.05 -6.35 -1.83
C TYR A 84 3.56 -5.19 -2.68
N VAL A 85 2.24 -4.98 -2.70
CA VAL A 85 1.60 -3.97 -3.51
C VAL A 85 0.56 -3.26 -2.67
N THR A 86 0.56 -1.92 -2.72
CA THR A 86 -0.47 -1.12 -2.06
C THR A 86 -1.27 -0.33 -3.08
N THR A 87 -2.56 -0.19 -2.81
CA THR A 87 -3.50 0.52 -3.67
C THR A 87 -4.16 1.63 -2.88
N TYR A 88 -4.29 2.80 -3.50
CA TYR A 88 -4.84 4.00 -2.89
C TYR A 88 -5.89 4.54 -3.85
N ALA A 89 -7.16 4.52 -3.45
CA ALA A 89 -8.26 4.84 -4.37
C ALA A 89 -9.19 5.92 -3.83
N HIS A 90 -10.11 6.37 -4.67
CA HIS A 90 -11.06 7.46 -4.43
C HIS A 90 -10.37 8.81 -4.25
N LEU A 91 -9.18 8.96 -4.82
CA LEU A 91 -8.38 10.18 -4.66
C LEU A 91 -9.02 11.36 -5.39
N SER A 92 -8.79 12.56 -4.88
CA SER A 92 -9.14 13.78 -5.59
C SER A 92 -8.00 14.25 -6.47
N ASP A 93 -6.76 13.90 -6.12
CA ASP A 93 -5.57 14.35 -6.82
C ASP A 93 -4.48 13.29 -6.74
N MET A 94 -3.68 13.20 -7.80
CA MET A 94 -2.53 12.30 -7.88
C MET A 94 -1.30 13.13 -8.18
N ALA A 95 -0.28 13.00 -7.33
CA ALA A 95 0.95 13.80 -7.44
C ALA A 95 2.11 13.01 -8.03
N VAL A 96 1.88 11.77 -8.44
CA VAL A 96 2.91 10.89 -8.99
C VAL A 96 2.40 10.22 -10.26
N THR A 97 3.33 9.72 -11.06
CA THR A 97 3.04 9.04 -12.32
C THR A 97 3.71 7.68 -12.33
N PRO A 98 3.27 6.76 -13.20
CA PRO A 98 3.91 5.43 -13.29
C PRO A 98 5.40 5.54 -13.57
N GLY A 99 6.17 4.68 -12.94
CA GLY A 99 7.63 4.63 -13.07
C GLY A 99 8.38 5.44 -12.03
N VAL A 100 7.70 6.30 -11.28
CA VAL A 100 8.34 7.15 -10.28
C VAL A 100 8.64 6.35 -9.02
N ALA A 101 9.84 6.50 -8.48
CA ALA A 101 10.22 5.92 -7.20
C ALA A 101 9.69 6.83 -6.08
N VAL A 102 9.14 6.21 -5.03
CA VAL A 102 8.62 6.93 -3.88
C VAL A 102 9.23 6.38 -2.61
N LYS A 103 9.27 7.22 -1.59
CA LYS A 103 9.76 6.85 -0.26
C LYS A 103 8.57 6.71 0.70
N ARG A 104 8.73 5.84 1.68
CA ARG A 104 7.75 5.71 2.76
C ARG A 104 7.46 7.09 3.35
N GLY A 105 6.19 7.45 3.41
CA GLY A 105 5.77 8.74 3.95
C GLY A 105 5.73 9.87 2.94
N GLN A 106 6.21 9.66 1.72
CA GLN A 106 6.13 10.69 0.68
C GLN A 106 4.68 10.94 0.30
N ILE A 107 4.32 12.21 0.11
CA ILE A 107 2.97 12.55 -0.33
C ILE A 107 2.82 12.16 -1.79
N ILE A 108 1.79 11.35 -2.09
CA ILE A 108 1.54 10.84 -3.42
C ILE A 108 0.23 11.37 -4.01
N GLY A 109 -0.64 11.96 -3.19
CA GLY A 109 -1.92 12.47 -3.67
C GLY A 109 -2.73 13.04 -2.53
N LYS A 110 -4.02 13.25 -2.80
CA LYS A 110 -4.96 13.79 -1.82
C LYS A 110 -6.22 12.95 -1.80
N THR A 111 -6.81 12.83 -0.61
CA THR A 111 -8.06 12.12 -0.42
C THR A 111 -9.20 12.79 -1.16
N GLY A 112 -10.18 12.00 -1.55
CA GLY A 112 -11.32 12.50 -2.31
C GLY A 112 -12.55 11.65 -2.12
N LYS A 113 -13.41 11.72 -3.14
CA LYS A 113 -14.66 10.99 -3.17
C LYS A 113 -14.95 10.47 -4.58
N THR A 114 -13.91 10.21 -5.35
CA THR A 114 -14.05 9.73 -6.73
C THR A 114 -14.41 8.25 -6.77
N GLY A 115 -14.83 7.77 -7.92
CA GLY A 115 -15.26 6.39 -8.05
C GLY A 115 -16.61 6.18 -7.38
N ASP A 116 -16.78 5.02 -6.75
CA ASP A 116 -18.03 4.68 -6.08
C ASP A 116 -18.05 5.02 -4.60
N ALA A 117 -17.15 5.88 -4.15
CA ALA A 117 -17.13 6.33 -2.75
C ALA A 117 -18.43 7.05 -2.41
N ARG A 118 -19.01 6.73 -1.25
CA ARG A 118 -20.25 7.37 -0.79
C ARG A 118 -19.98 8.54 0.13
N ARG A 119 -18.73 8.69 0.55
CA ARG A 119 -18.28 9.76 1.44
C ARG A 119 -16.81 10.01 1.12
N PRO A 120 -16.24 11.14 1.57
CA PRO A 120 -14.79 11.30 1.48
C PRO A 120 -14.10 10.20 2.26
N GLU A 121 -13.18 9.51 1.60
CA GLU A 121 -12.49 8.36 2.20
C GLU A 121 -11.29 7.99 1.35
N LEU A 122 -10.35 7.25 1.96
CA LEU A 122 -9.32 6.58 1.21
C LEU A 122 -9.62 5.09 1.24
N HIS A 123 -9.71 4.48 0.06
CA HIS A 123 -9.75 3.02 -0.03
C HIS A 123 -8.32 2.53 -0.16
N PHE A 124 -7.91 1.64 0.74
CA PHE A 124 -6.53 1.17 0.82
C PHE A 124 -6.49 -0.34 0.82
N GLU A 125 -5.70 -0.90 -0.10
CA GLU A 125 -5.53 -2.35 -0.21
C GLU A 125 -4.06 -2.70 -0.07
N LEU A 126 -3.81 -3.88 0.48
CA LEU A 126 -2.47 -4.46 0.57
C LEU A 126 -2.53 -5.87 -0.01
N ARG A 127 -1.60 -6.18 -0.89
CA ARG A 127 -1.47 -7.51 -1.48
C ARG A 127 -0.02 -7.93 -1.49
N ARG A 128 0.19 -9.24 -1.56
CA ARG A 128 1.49 -9.80 -1.92
C ARG A 128 1.29 -10.64 -3.16
N GLY A 129 1.85 -10.19 -4.28
CA GLY A 129 1.49 -10.76 -5.58
C GLY A 129 0.00 -10.61 -5.80
N GLU A 130 -0.71 -11.72 -6.01
CA GLU A 130 -2.15 -11.70 -6.22
C GLU A 130 -2.94 -11.97 -4.93
N THR A 131 -2.27 -12.21 -3.82
CA THR A 131 -2.93 -12.55 -2.57
C THR A 131 -3.33 -11.30 -1.82
N GLU A 132 -4.62 -11.15 -1.57
CA GLU A 132 -5.15 -10.06 -0.78
C GLU A 132 -4.78 -10.27 0.68
N LEU A 133 -4.31 -9.20 1.35
CA LEU A 133 -3.92 -9.25 2.76
C LEU A 133 -4.75 -8.24 3.54
N ASP A 134 -4.93 -8.50 4.83
CA ASP A 134 -5.59 -7.55 5.71
C ASP A 134 -4.56 -6.49 6.15
N PRO A 135 -4.73 -5.23 5.75
CA PRO A 135 -3.76 -4.20 6.11
C PRO A 135 -3.54 -4.06 7.61
N ILE A 136 -4.58 -4.32 8.41
CA ILE A 136 -4.50 -4.12 9.84
C ILE A 136 -3.40 -4.98 10.47
N GLY A 137 -3.19 -6.18 9.93
CA GLY A 137 -2.16 -7.07 10.45
C GLY A 137 -0.73 -6.67 10.09
N PHE A 138 -0.56 -5.74 9.14
CA PHE A 138 0.75 -5.39 8.60
C PHE A 138 1.19 -3.98 8.93
N LEU A 139 0.27 -3.10 9.27
CA LEU A 139 0.59 -1.70 9.54
C LEU A 139 0.67 -1.45 11.02
N LYS A 140 1.54 -0.54 11.42
CA LYS A 140 1.70 -0.22 12.83
C LYS A 140 0.44 0.42 13.38
N PRO A 141 0.16 0.24 14.68
CA PRO A 141 -0.93 0.98 15.32
C PRO A 141 -0.73 2.47 15.14
N ARG A 142 -1.85 3.20 15.05
CA ARG A 142 -1.90 4.65 14.83
C ARG A 142 -1.83 5.41 16.12
#